data_07af4df3d252b9627c378ce0150ffde8
#
_entry.id   07af4df3d252b9627c378ce0150ffde8
#
_cell.length_a   1.000
_cell.length_b   1.000
_cell.length_c   1.000
_cell.angle_alpha   90.00
_cell.angle_beta   90.00
_cell.angle_gamma   90.00
#
_symmetry.space_group_name_H-M   'P 1'
#
loop_
_entity.id
_entity.type
_entity.pdbx_description
1 polymer ?
#
loop_
_entity_poly.entity_id
_entity_poly.type
_entity_poly.pdbx_seq_one_letter_code
_entity_poly.pdbx_strand_id
1 'polypeptide(L)'
;MTTPLPADAETLFARLRDSLKDALGVSCNGLAQGGADAPKGEGAAGGCSGAAPAGGEDAPAFIGIHTGGAWLAARLHAELGLSSPLGFLSSAFYRDDVQARGLSMRMQPTHIDFDVNGRDIVLVDDILHTGRTIRAALNEIFDYGRPARVRLAVLIDRGERELPVQPDHVGARLVLQPGEKLALSQRTNGMFELRVESVQA
;
A
#
# COMPACT_ATOMS: atom_id res chain seq x y z
N MET A 1 15.55 -22.05 14.43
CA MET A 1 15.84 -20.59 14.62
C MET A 1 14.91 -19.82 13.71
N THR A 2 14.17 -18.85 14.21
CA THR A 2 13.20 -18.06 13.43
C THR A 2 13.94 -17.01 12.61
N THR A 3 13.51 -16.78 11.37
CA THR A 3 14.08 -15.75 10.48
C THR A 3 13.98 -14.37 11.15
N PRO A 4 15.10 -13.64 11.29
CA PRO A 4 15.05 -12.29 11.88
C PRO A 4 14.36 -11.31 10.94
N LEU A 5 13.53 -10.43 11.51
CA LEU A 5 12.94 -9.34 10.76
C LEU A 5 13.98 -8.27 10.42
N PRO A 6 13.93 -7.65 9.21
CA PRO A 6 14.89 -6.63 8.79
C PRO A 6 14.75 -5.31 9.58
N ALA A 7 13.57 -5.05 10.14
CA ALA A 7 13.24 -3.95 11.04
C ALA A 7 11.87 -4.21 11.69
N ASP A 8 11.45 -3.37 12.64
CA ASP A 8 10.08 -3.39 13.17
C ASP A 8 9.06 -2.90 12.13
N ALA A 9 7.79 -3.25 12.33
CA ALA A 9 6.73 -2.96 11.37
C ALA A 9 6.54 -1.45 11.11
N GLU A 10 6.74 -0.61 12.12
CA GLU A 10 6.59 0.84 11.99
C GLU A 10 7.72 1.45 11.14
N THR A 11 8.95 0.99 11.33
CA THR A 11 10.10 1.39 10.48
C THR A 11 9.87 0.98 9.02
N LEU A 12 9.33 -0.21 8.78
CA LEU A 12 9.03 -0.69 7.42
C LEU A 12 7.88 0.12 6.80
N PHE A 13 6.86 0.43 7.59
CA PHE A 13 5.76 1.30 7.17
C PHE A 13 6.27 2.71 6.79
N ALA A 14 7.15 3.29 7.60
CA ALA A 14 7.73 4.59 7.30
C ALA A 14 8.51 4.58 5.97
N ARG A 15 9.31 3.54 5.70
CA ARG A 15 10.01 3.38 4.41
C ARG A 15 9.05 3.30 3.24
N LEU A 16 7.97 2.52 3.36
CA LEU A 16 6.94 2.39 2.33
C LEU A 16 6.25 3.73 2.07
N ARG A 17 5.86 4.44 3.14
CA ARG A 17 5.27 5.77 3.07
C ARG A 17 6.19 6.76 2.36
N ASP A 18 7.47 6.80 2.74
CA ASP A 18 8.44 7.75 2.17
C ASP A 18 8.69 7.47 0.68
N SER A 19 8.77 6.18 0.29
CA SER A 19 8.84 5.78 -1.12
C SER A 19 7.61 6.22 -1.93
N LEU A 20 6.42 6.09 -1.36
CA LEU A 20 5.18 6.58 -2.00
C LEU A 20 5.13 8.10 -2.06
N LYS A 21 5.54 8.77 -0.99
CA LYS A 21 5.61 10.24 -0.92
C LYS A 21 6.48 10.82 -2.04
N ASP A 22 7.67 10.25 -2.23
CA ASP A 22 8.60 10.67 -3.29
C ASP A 22 8.00 10.43 -4.68
N ALA A 23 7.40 9.26 -4.90
CA ALA A 23 6.79 8.89 -6.18
C ALA A 23 5.52 9.70 -6.53
N LEU A 24 4.80 10.19 -5.53
CA LEU A 24 3.60 11.00 -5.69
C LEU A 24 3.90 12.51 -5.69
N GLY A 25 5.14 12.92 -5.41
CA GLY A 25 5.52 14.33 -5.33
C GLY A 25 4.83 15.09 -4.20
N VAL A 26 4.43 14.41 -3.13
CA VAL A 26 3.76 15.02 -1.98
C VAL A 26 4.77 15.80 -1.15
N SER A 27 4.79 17.13 -1.29
CA SER A 27 5.56 18.00 -0.42
C SER A 27 4.86 18.19 0.92
N CYS A 28 5.56 17.94 2.03
CA CYS A 28 5.08 18.35 3.35
C CYS A 28 5.15 19.89 3.46
N ASN A 29 4.10 20.60 3.08
CA ASN A 29 3.85 21.94 3.60
C ASN A 29 3.15 21.77 4.96
N GLY A 30 3.94 21.50 6.01
CA GLY A 30 3.45 21.38 7.36
C GLY A 30 4.21 22.30 8.29
N LEU A 31 3.53 23.23 8.94
CA LEU A 31 3.95 23.99 10.11
C LEU A 31 5.22 24.88 9.93
N ALA A 32 5.14 25.88 9.06
CA ALA A 32 5.97 27.05 9.19
C ALA A 32 5.23 28.06 10.08
N GLN A 33 5.75 28.26 11.30
CA GLN A 33 5.48 29.42 12.14
C GLN A 33 5.83 30.69 11.38
N GLY A 34 5.02 31.72 11.59
CA GLY A 34 5.11 32.98 10.89
C GLY A 34 6.45 33.71 11.07
N GLY A 35 6.83 34.43 10.04
CA GLY A 35 7.94 35.37 10.01
C GLY A 35 7.93 36.10 8.69
N ALA A 36 7.57 37.38 8.74
CA ALA A 36 7.55 38.31 7.62
C ALA A 36 8.95 38.48 7.00
N ASP A 37 9.06 38.52 5.69
CA ASP A 37 9.52 39.64 4.86
C ASP A 37 9.78 39.18 3.43
N ALA A 38 9.30 39.97 2.45
CA ALA A 38 9.58 39.76 1.05
C ALA A 38 10.89 40.49 0.69
N PRO A 39 11.60 40.09 -0.40
CA PRO A 39 11.61 40.97 -1.54
C PRO A 39 11.40 40.29 -2.91
N LYS A 40 10.86 41.14 -3.81
CA LYS A 40 10.64 40.89 -5.24
C LYS A 40 11.97 40.72 -6.00
N GLY A 41 11.97 39.77 -6.93
CA GLY A 41 12.99 39.61 -7.95
C GLY A 41 12.44 38.84 -9.13
N GLU A 42 12.31 39.53 -10.29
CA GLU A 42 11.85 39.01 -11.58
C GLU A 42 12.91 38.12 -12.25
N GLY A 43 12.46 37.13 -12.99
CA GLY A 43 13.10 36.70 -14.24
C GLY A 43 13.66 35.30 -14.29
N ALA A 44 13.02 34.49 -15.10
CA ALA A 44 13.55 33.62 -16.13
C ALA A 44 12.74 32.31 -16.26
N ALA A 45 12.11 32.21 -17.43
CA ALA A 45 11.42 31.00 -17.90
C ALA A 45 12.40 29.83 -18.05
N GLY A 46 12.13 28.72 -17.34
CA GLY A 46 12.72 27.43 -17.56
C GLY A 46 11.61 26.41 -17.32
N GLY A 47 11.02 25.85 -18.41
CA GLY A 47 9.94 24.90 -18.33
C GLY A 47 10.42 23.59 -17.72
N CYS A 48 10.08 23.35 -16.46
CA CYS A 48 9.99 22.03 -15.87
C CYS A 48 8.51 21.68 -15.87
N SER A 49 8.14 20.61 -16.56
CA SER A 49 6.80 20.05 -16.50
C SER A 49 6.50 19.70 -15.04
N GLY A 50 5.76 20.57 -14.37
CA GLY A 50 5.41 20.43 -12.96
C GLY A 50 4.57 19.19 -12.75
N ALA A 51 5.01 18.32 -11.86
CA ALA A 51 4.14 17.35 -11.25
C ALA A 51 2.97 18.10 -10.59
N ALA A 52 1.74 17.76 -10.97
CA ALA A 52 0.54 18.33 -10.38
C ALA A 52 0.54 18.13 -8.86
N PRO A 53 0.04 19.10 -8.08
CA PRO A 53 -0.01 18.96 -6.62
C PRO A 53 -0.87 17.75 -6.26
N ALA A 54 -0.40 16.92 -5.32
CA ALA A 54 -1.05 15.71 -4.84
C ALA A 54 -2.32 16.02 -4.01
N GLY A 55 -3.37 16.47 -4.66
CA GLY A 55 -4.63 16.86 -4.02
C GLY A 55 -5.75 17.19 -5.00
N GLY A 56 -5.51 17.09 -6.32
CA GLY A 56 -6.53 17.28 -7.33
C GLY A 56 -7.20 15.98 -7.76
N GLU A 57 -8.20 16.09 -8.66
CA GLU A 57 -8.89 14.94 -9.28
C GLU A 57 -7.94 13.94 -9.96
N ASP A 58 -6.72 14.35 -10.27
CA ASP A 58 -5.64 13.57 -10.88
C ASP A 58 -4.81 12.76 -9.88
N ALA A 59 -5.00 12.93 -8.56
CA ALA A 59 -4.27 12.14 -7.58
C ALA A 59 -4.72 10.67 -7.62
N PRO A 60 -3.78 9.70 -7.49
CA PRO A 60 -4.12 8.28 -7.58
C PRO A 60 -5.06 7.87 -6.45
N ALA A 61 -6.05 7.05 -6.77
CA ALA A 61 -6.88 6.40 -5.76
C ALA A 61 -6.09 5.31 -5.04
N PHE A 62 -6.38 5.12 -3.76
CA PHE A 62 -5.78 4.03 -2.98
C PHE A 62 -6.80 2.90 -2.82
N ILE A 63 -6.34 1.66 -2.99
CA ILE A 63 -7.15 0.47 -2.74
C ILE A 63 -6.34 -0.49 -1.88
N GLY A 64 -6.86 -0.77 -0.67
CA GLY A 64 -6.23 -1.72 0.27
C GLY A 64 -6.88 -3.10 0.21
N ILE A 65 -6.08 -4.15 0.18
CA ILE A 65 -6.57 -5.54 0.24
C ILE A 65 -6.79 -5.92 1.71
N HIS A 66 -7.99 -6.39 2.05
CA HIS A 66 -8.30 -6.85 3.41
C HIS A 66 -7.46 -8.10 3.81
N THR A 67 -6.90 -8.14 5.03
CA THR A 67 -7.11 -7.22 6.16
C THR A 67 -5.92 -6.26 6.31
N GLY A 68 -4.69 -6.75 6.20
CA GLY A 68 -3.47 -5.98 6.47
C GLY A 68 -3.26 -4.85 5.47
N GLY A 69 -3.47 -5.10 4.18
CA GLY A 69 -3.37 -4.07 3.15
C GLY A 69 -4.37 -2.93 3.34
N ALA A 70 -5.58 -3.22 3.84
CA ALA A 70 -6.58 -2.20 4.15
C ALA A 70 -6.13 -1.27 5.29
N TRP A 71 -5.54 -1.82 6.36
CA TRP A 71 -4.98 -1.02 7.45
C TRP A 71 -3.85 -0.11 6.97
N LEU A 72 -2.94 -0.69 6.15
CA LEU A 72 -1.82 0.05 5.56
C LEU A 72 -2.32 1.17 4.65
N ALA A 73 -3.26 0.87 3.74
CA ALA A 73 -3.81 1.86 2.81
C ALA A 73 -4.47 3.03 3.54
N ALA A 74 -5.31 2.75 4.54
CA ALA A 74 -5.98 3.78 5.33
C ALA A 74 -4.97 4.70 6.05
N ARG A 75 -3.93 4.13 6.65
CA ARG A 75 -2.92 4.90 7.37
C ARG A 75 -1.98 5.65 6.41
N LEU A 76 -1.55 5.05 5.30
CA LEU A 76 -0.78 5.73 4.25
C LEU A 76 -1.54 6.93 3.69
N HIS A 77 -2.81 6.73 3.35
CA HIS A 77 -3.68 7.79 2.84
C HIS A 77 -3.78 8.97 3.80
N ALA A 78 -3.99 8.69 5.10
CA ALA A 78 -4.07 9.71 6.14
C ALA A 78 -2.72 10.43 6.38
N GLU A 79 -1.60 9.69 6.52
CA GLU A 79 -0.29 10.28 6.79
C GLU A 79 0.29 11.04 5.58
N LEU A 80 -0.07 10.66 4.36
CA LEU A 80 0.28 11.41 3.14
C LEU A 80 -0.63 12.62 2.90
N GLY A 81 -1.69 12.80 3.72
CA GLY A 81 -2.63 13.92 3.59
C GLY A 81 -3.37 13.93 2.26
N LEU A 82 -3.70 12.75 1.73
CA LEU A 82 -4.36 12.63 0.44
C LEU A 82 -5.86 12.94 0.54
N SER A 83 -6.38 13.62 -0.47
CA SER A 83 -7.83 13.83 -0.67
C SER A 83 -8.42 12.93 -1.77
N SER A 84 -7.57 12.10 -2.40
CA SER A 84 -8.00 11.14 -3.42
C SER A 84 -8.88 10.04 -2.82
N PRO A 85 -9.66 9.31 -3.65
CA PRO A 85 -10.51 8.24 -3.16
C PRO A 85 -9.71 7.09 -2.51
N LEU A 86 -10.32 6.48 -1.48
CA LEU A 86 -9.81 5.29 -0.80
C LEU A 86 -10.86 4.18 -0.87
N GLY A 87 -10.48 3.01 -1.35
CA GLY A 87 -11.32 1.81 -1.44
C GLY A 87 -10.68 0.61 -0.78
N PHE A 88 -11.47 -0.45 -0.61
CA PHE A 88 -11.03 -1.70 0.01
C PHE A 88 -11.54 -2.91 -0.80
N LEU A 89 -10.68 -3.92 -0.96
CA LEU A 89 -10.99 -5.18 -1.64
C LEU A 89 -11.01 -6.35 -0.66
N SER A 90 -11.96 -7.25 -0.85
CA SER A 90 -12.01 -8.52 -0.13
C SER A 90 -11.25 -9.61 -0.89
N SER A 91 -10.12 -10.04 -0.37
CA SER A 91 -9.34 -11.14 -0.98
C SER A 91 -9.66 -12.52 -0.36
N ALA A 92 -10.75 -12.65 0.39
CA ALA A 92 -11.01 -13.81 1.23
C ALA A 92 -11.08 -15.14 0.45
N PHE A 93 -11.47 -15.13 -0.83
CA PHE A 93 -11.58 -16.33 -1.67
C PHE A 93 -10.28 -16.79 -2.32
N TYR A 94 -9.22 -15.95 -2.33
CA TYR A 94 -8.04 -16.13 -3.15
C TYR A 94 -6.73 -16.31 -2.35
N ARG A 95 -6.83 -16.38 -1.03
CA ARG A 95 -5.69 -16.65 -0.16
C ARG A 95 -5.44 -18.15 -0.09
N ASP A 96 -4.20 -18.56 -0.25
CA ASP A 96 -3.76 -19.96 -0.11
C ASP A 96 -4.08 -20.53 1.29
N ASP A 97 -4.34 -19.66 2.29
CA ASP A 97 -4.64 -20.00 3.67
C ASP A 97 -6.12 -20.40 3.94
N VAL A 98 -7.03 -20.23 2.98
CA VAL A 98 -8.48 -20.47 3.18
C VAL A 98 -8.77 -21.95 3.46
N GLN A 99 -7.99 -22.86 2.87
CA GLN A 99 -8.15 -24.30 3.10
C GLN A 99 -7.71 -24.74 4.50
N ALA A 100 -6.83 -24.00 5.16
CA ALA A 100 -6.25 -24.36 6.46
C ALA A 100 -7.04 -23.80 7.66
N ARG A 101 -7.86 -22.77 7.50
CA ARG A 101 -8.51 -22.04 8.63
C ARG A 101 -10.03 -22.17 8.71
N GLY A 102 -10.69 -22.83 7.76
CA GLY A 102 -12.15 -22.93 7.76
C GLY A 102 -12.86 -21.58 7.51
N LEU A 103 -14.12 -21.65 7.08
CA LEU A 103 -14.98 -20.52 6.66
C LEU A 103 -15.39 -19.51 7.77
N SER A 104 -14.70 -19.44 8.92
CA SER A 104 -15.15 -18.61 10.06
C SER A 104 -14.55 -17.20 10.14
N MET A 105 -13.79 -16.73 9.15
CA MET A 105 -13.39 -15.33 9.11
C MET A 105 -14.57 -14.47 8.65
N ARG A 106 -14.94 -13.45 9.43
CA ARG A 106 -15.87 -12.40 9.01
C ARG A 106 -15.29 -11.75 7.74
N MET A 107 -15.84 -12.13 6.59
CA MET A 107 -15.46 -11.55 5.31
C MET A 107 -15.86 -10.08 5.32
N GLN A 108 -14.87 -9.21 5.15
CA GLN A 108 -15.14 -7.81 4.92
C GLN A 108 -15.50 -7.64 3.44
N PRO A 109 -16.64 -7.01 3.11
CA PRO A 109 -17.03 -6.83 1.71
C PRO A 109 -16.09 -5.85 1.00
N THR A 110 -16.00 -6.01 -0.30
CA THR A 110 -15.37 -5.02 -1.17
C THR A 110 -16.17 -3.72 -1.16
N HIS A 111 -15.46 -2.60 -1.08
CA HIS A 111 -16.02 -1.26 -1.02
C HIS A 111 -15.18 -0.31 -1.86
N ILE A 112 -15.65 -0.02 -3.07
CA ILE A 112 -15.06 0.92 -4.03
C ILE A 112 -16.18 1.86 -4.49
N ASP A 113 -16.28 3.03 -3.87
CA ASP A 113 -17.36 4.01 -4.11
C ASP A 113 -16.98 5.11 -5.09
N PHE A 114 -16.01 4.85 -5.96
CA PHE A 114 -15.53 5.80 -6.94
C PHE A 114 -15.38 5.17 -8.32
N ASP A 115 -15.41 6.00 -9.35
CA ASP A 115 -15.16 5.55 -10.72
C ASP A 115 -13.69 5.19 -10.91
N VAL A 116 -13.45 3.96 -11.35
CA VAL A 116 -12.14 3.37 -11.61
C VAL A 116 -11.62 3.75 -13.00
N ASN A 117 -12.51 4.10 -13.95
CA ASN A 117 -12.13 4.33 -15.32
C ASN A 117 -11.14 5.48 -15.50
N GLY A 118 -10.05 5.22 -16.21
CA GLY A 118 -9.02 6.19 -16.53
C GLY A 118 -8.19 6.67 -15.32
N ARG A 119 -8.42 6.11 -14.13
CA ARG A 119 -7.76 6.53 -12.89
C ARG A 119 -6.47 5.80 -12.64
N ASP A 120 -5.47 6.49 -12.11
CA ASP A 120 -4.30 5.88 -11.50
C ASP A 120 -4.69 5.29 -10.14
N ILE A 121 -4.27 4.05 -9.87
CA ILE A 121 -4.55 3.33 -8.63
C ILE A 121 -3.24 2.93 -7.95
N VAL A 122 -3.17 3.08 -6.63
CA VAL A 122 -2.16 2.45 -5.77
C VAL A 122 -2.84 1.31 -5.03
N LEU A 123 -2.56 0.08 -5.44
CA LEU A 123 -3.00 -1.14 -4.77
C LEU A 123 -2.06 -1.46 -3.62
N VAL A 124 -2.59 -1.62 -2.41
CA VAL A 124 -1.80 -1.82 -1.18
C VAL A 124 -2.08 -3.19 -0.59
N ASP A 125 -1.01 -3.96 -0.31
CA ASP A 125 -1.09 -5.22 0.43
C ASP A 125 -0.01 -5.28 1.52
N ASP A 126 -0.17 -6.17 2.49
CA ASP A 126 0.80 -6.33 3.57
C ASP A 126 1.99 -7.20 3.14
N ILE A 127 1.75 -8.38 2.58
CA ILE A 127 2.78 -9.36 2.28
C ILE A 127 2.60 -9.91 0.86
N LEU A 128 3.55 -9.61 0.00
CA LEU A 128 3.59 -10.17 -1.34
C LEU A 128 4.43 -11.46 -1.35
N HIS A 129 3.81 -12.56 -1.74
CA HIS A 129 4.45 -13.87 -1.89
C HIS A 129 4.28 -14.39 -3.32
N THR A 130 3.36 -15.32 -3.56
CA THR A 130 3.16 -15.99 -4.87
C THR A 130 2.62 -15.03 -5.96
N GLY A 131 1.92 -13.97 -5.57
CA GLY A 131 1.23 -13.04 -6.47
C GLY A 131 -0.24 -13.40 -6.73
N ARG A 132 -0.75 -14.52 -6.19
CA ARG A 132 -2.14 -14.99 -6.42
C ARG A 132 -3.17 -14.00 -5.89
N THR A 133 -2.97 -13.45 -4.69
CA THR A 133 -3.83 -12.40 -4.10
C THR A 133 -3.88 -11.17 -4.99
N ILE A 134 -2.72 -10.72 -5.48
CA ILE A 134 -2.64 -9.53 -6.35
C ILE A 134 -3.34 -9.77 -7.69
N ARG A 135 -3.15 -10.96 -8.30
CA ARG A 135 -3.89 -11.31 -9.52
C ARG A 135 -5.40 -11.22 -9.31
N ALA A 136 -5.90 -11.75 -8.19
CA ALA A 136 -7.32 -11.71 -7.88
C ALA A 136 -7.81 -10.29 -7.67
N ALA A 137 -7.06 -9.47 -6.93
CA ALA A 137 -7.37 -8.05 -6.72
C ALA A 137 -7.40 -7.27 -8.03
N LEU A 138 -6.46 -7.54 -8.95
CA LEU A 138 -6.46 -6.93 -10.28
C LEU A 138 -7.72 -7.31 -11.07
N ASN A 139 -8.11 -8.59 -11.10
CA ASN A 139 -9.33 -9.01 -11.77
C ASN A 139 -10.55 -8.24 -11.22
N GLU A 140 -10.67 -8.16 -9.90
CA GLU A 140 -11.78 -7.47 -9.25
C GLU A 140 -11.78 -5.96 -9.57
N ILE A 141 -10.62 -5.28 -9.54
CA ILE A 141 -10.52 -3.87 -9.95
C ILE A 141 -11.01 -3.69 -11.40
N PHE A 142 -10.62 -4.60 -12.31
CA PHE A 142 -11.03 -4.53 -13.71
C PHE A 142 -12.51 -4.88 -13.95
N ASP A 143 -13.20 -5.52 -13.00
CA ASP A 143 -14.66 -5.68 -13.01
C ASP A 143 -15.38 -4.37 -12.68
N TYR A 144 -14.76 -3.47 -11.90
CA TYR A 144 -15.27 -2.12 -11.63
C TYR A 144 -15.04 -1.12 -12.78
N GLY A 145 -14.07 -1.35 -13.65
CA GLY A 145 -13.80 -0.45 -14.79
C GLY A 145 -12.41 -0.68 -15.41
N ARG A 146 -11.91 0.36 -16.10
CA ARG A 146 -10.61 0.32 -16.79
C ARG A 146 -9.70 1.39 -16.22
N PRO A 147 -8.89 1.09 -15.19
CA PRO A 147 -7.90 2.03 -14.67
C PRO A 147 -6.85 2.37 -15.74
N ALA A 148 -6.32 3.58 -15.72
CA ALA A 148 -5.20 3.96 -16.59
C ALA A 148 -3.90 3.24 -16.18
N ARG A 149 -3.70 3.07 -14.87
CA ARG A 149 -2.54 2.38 -14.30
C ARG A 149 -2.85 1.84 -12.91
N VAL A 150 -2.27 0.69 -12.57
CA VAL A 150 -2.25 0.16 -11.21
C VAL A 150 -0.80 -0.02 -10.77
N ARG A 151 -0.40 0.64 -9.68
CA ARG A 151 0.90 0.47 -9.01
C ARG A 151 0.71 -0.35 -7.75
N LEU A 152 1.65 -1.23 -7.45
CA LEU A 152 1.58 -2.11 -6.30
C LEU A 152 2.53 -1.64 -5.19
N ALA A 153 1.99 -1.43 -4.00
CA ALA A 153 2.73 -1.08 -2.80
C ALA A 153 2.55 -2.18 -1.73
N VAL A 154 3.66 -2.72 -1.20
CA VAL A 154 3.64 -3.78 -0.20
C VAL A 154 4.56 -3.50 0.97
N LEU A 155 4.16 -3.91 2.17
CA LEU A 155 5.02 -3.76 3.33
C LEU A 155 6.22 -4.70 3.26
N ILE A 156 5.97 -5.97 2.91
CA ILE A 156 7.01 -7.00 2.76
C ILE A 156 6.87 -7.70 1.41
N ASP A 157 7.98 -7.80 0.70
CA ASP A 157 8.15 -8.68 -0.45
C ASP A 157 8.94 -9.92 -0.03
N ARG A 158 8.27 -11.10 -0.02
CA ARG A 158 8.90 -12.40 0.33
C ARG A 158 9.70 -13.04 -0.80
N GLY A 159 9.54 -12.56 -2.05
CA GLY A 159 10.03 -13.29 -3.21
C GLY A 159 9.16 -14.49 -3.56
N GLU A 160 9.75 -15.54 -4.11
CA GLU A 160 9.10 -16.84 -4.43
C GLU A 160 7.82 -16.69 -5.27
N ARG A 161 7.89 -15.91 -6.36
CA ARG A 161 6.76 -15.65 -7.24
C ARG A 161 6.35 -16.88 -8.04
N GLU A 162 5.03 -17.13 -8.09
CA GLU A 162 4.42 -18.07 -9.03
C GLU A 162 3.79 -17.34 -10.23
N LEU A 163 3.54 -16.03 -10.10
CA LEU A 163 2.97 -15.19 -11.13
C LEU A 163 3.89 -14.00 -11.43
N PRO A 164 3.88 -13.45 -12.66
CA PRO A 164 4.74 -12.33 -13.08
C PRO A 164 4.25 -10.99 -12.49
N VAL A 165 4.23 -10.89 -11.16
CA VAL A 165 3.84 -9.69 -10.41
C VAL A 165 5.05 -9.14 -9.68
N GLN A 166 5.28 -7.83 -9.83
CA GLN A 166 6.35 -7.11 -9.13
C GLN A 166 5.76 -5.89 -8.41
N PRO A 167 6.19 -5.58 -7.19
CA PRO A 167 5.77 -4.38 -6.51
C PRO A 167 6.59 -3.18 -6.98
N ASP A 168 5.93 -2.02 -7.10
CA ASP A 168 6.57 -0.72 -7.39
C ASP A 168 7.18 -0.12 -6.12
N HIS A 169 6.52 -0.33 -4.97
CA HIS A 169 6.93 0.20 -3.68
C HIS A 169 6.99 -0.91 -2.63
N VAL A 170 8.10 -0.99 -1.90
CA VAL A 170 8.37 -2.06 -0.92
C VAL A 170 8.95 -1.49 0.37
N GLY A 171 8.38 -1.85 1.51
CA GLY A 171 8.98 -1.53 2.82
C GLY A 171 10.26 -2.29 3.08
N ALA A 172 10.26 -3.62 2.86
CA ALA A 172 11.47 -4.46 2.84
C ALA A 172 11.27 -5.75 2.05
N ARG A 173 12.39 -6.37 1.67
CA ARG A 173 12.44 -7.75 1.15
C ARG A 173 12.89 -8.69 2.25
N LEU A 174 12.24 -9.85 2.36
CA LEU A 174 12.53 -10.85 3.38
C LEU A 174 12.26 -12.25 2.84
N VAL A 175 13.30 -13.08 2.82
CA VAL A 175 13.16 -14.51 2.51
C VAL A 175 12.97 -15.27 3.81
N LEU A 176 11.91 -16.06 3.91
CA LEU A 176 11.59 -16.88 5.07
C LEU A 176 12.19 -18.29 4.92
N GLN A 177 12.41 -18.96 6.06
CA GLN A 177 12.76 -20.38 6.05
C GLN A 177 11.52 -21.24 5.70
N PRO A 178 11.71 -22.44 5.14
CA PRO A 178 10.61 -23.37 4.93
C PRO A 178 9.81 -23.61 6.22
N GLY A 179 8.48 -23.57 6.13
CA GLY A 179 7.60 -23.71 7.30
C GLY A 179 7.41 -22.44 8.12
N GLU A 180 7.91 -21.29 7.67
CA GLU A 180 7.64 -20.00 8.29
C GLU A 180 6.63 -19.18 7.49
N LYS A 181 5.83 -18.38 8.18
CA LYS A 181 4.94 -17.39 7.59
C LYS A 181 5.03 -16.07 8.36
N LEU A 182 4.68 -14.98 7.68
CA LEU A 182 4.53 -13.67 8.28
C LEU A 182 3.07 -13.42 8.64
N ALA A 183 2.86 -12.73 9.75
CA ALA A 183 1.56 -12.21 10.15
C ALA A 183 1.69 -10.74 10.55
N LEU A 184 0.92 -9.87 9.88
CA LEU A 184 0.75 -8.48 10.28
C LEU A 184 -0.46 -8.37 11.20
N SER A 185 -0.31 -7.67 12.30
CA SER A 185 -1.39 -7.33 13.21
C SER A 185 -1.38 -5.83 13.52
N GLN A 186 -2.54 -5.30 13.90
CA GLN A 186 -2.68 -3.93 14.36
C GLN A 186 -3.06 -3.94 15.83
N ARG A 187 -2.28 -3.22 16.65
CA ARG A 187 -2.54 -3.05 18.08
C ARG A 187 -3.69 -2.06 18.29
N THR A 188 -4.26 -2.03 19.49
CA THR A 188 -5.34 -1.10 19.88
C THR A 188 -4.98 0.38 19.77
N ASN A 189 -3.68 0.70 19.84
CA ASN A 189 -3.15 2.06 19.62
C ASN A 189 -2.90 2.40 18.14
N GLY A 190 -3.30 1.52 17.21
CA GLY A 190 -3.12 1.70 15.77
C GLY A 190 -1.74 1.32 15.23
N MET A 191 -0.77 1.00 16.08
CA MET A 191 0.57 0.58 15.65
C MET A 191 0.55 -0.82 15.03
N PHE A 192 1.39 -1.02 14.03
CA PHE A 192 1.58 -2.31 13.39
C PHE A 192 2.58 -3.18 14.14
N GLU A 193 2.33 -4.47 14.12
CA GLU A 193 3.24 -5.48 14.62
C GLU A 193 3.37 -6.60 13.59
N LEU A 194 4.61 -6.93 13.22
CA LEU A 194 4.94 -8.00 12.29
C LEU A 194 5.58 -9.14 13.06
N ARG A 195 5.10 -10.36 12.83
CA ARG A 195 5.63 -11.57 13.47
C ARG A 195 5.94 -12.64 12.45
N VAL A 196 7.02 -13.40 12.71
CA VAL A 196 7.31 -14.65 12.00
C VAL A 196 6.74 -15.79 12.84
N GLU A 197 5.85 -16.57 12.25
CA GLU A 197 5.20 -17.72 12.87
C GLU A 197 5.69 -19.01 12.20
N SER A 198 5.96 -20.05 13.00
CA SER A 198 6.25 -21.38 12.47
C SER A 198 4.95 -22.10 12.16
N VAL A 199 4.81 -22.60 10.94
CA VAL A 199 3.69 -23.47 10.54
C VAL A 199 4.06 -24.88 10.98
N GLN A 200 3.39 -25.41 12.00
CA GLN A 200 3.50 -26.84 12.31
C GLN A 200 2.82 -27.62 11.18
N ALA A 201 3.57 -28.56 10.61
CA ALA A 201 3.10 -29.46 9.57
C ALA A 201 2.05 -30.44 10.11
#